data_7505dd3581eb00850ed0d12964012946
#
_entry.id   7505dd3581eb00850ed0d12964012946
#
_cell.length_a   1.000
_cell.length_b   1.000
_cell.length_c   1.000
_cell.angle_alpha   90.00
_cell.angle_beta   90.00
_cell.angle_gamma   90.00
#
_symmetry.space_group_name_H-M   'P 1'
#
loop_
_entity.id
_entity.type
_entity.pdbx_description
1 polymer ?
#
loop_
_entity_poly.entity_id
_entity_poly.type
_entity_poly.pdbx_seq_one_letter_code
_entity_poly.pdbx_strand_id
1 'polypeptide(L)'
;MPGPVDFAYILVGTQHVVAAIEDCAELGVKVACVLADGFAEAGPDGMALQKRMLDAAAGGGVRLLGPNSMGVINIPAEIACSVNAALEAERLLPGRWSLVSHSGSVMGTLISRAQARGFGFAKIIGTGNEADLSAGEIASLLVDDPETNAILLFLETIRRPELFEEAARRAHTAGKPIVAYKLGRSAQAAALATTHTGAIAGSDAAADAFFRAIGIVRVDMLETLLELPPLLLGRAPLEKPRRAVRIVTTTGGGGAMVVDRLGLLGIATADMLDTTLAGADQATVSRALSLARESDDADIAIAVIGSSAQFRPQDAVAGVISAAGKNPVCAFLVPQADVSLTLLAEHGIAAFRTPESCADAVRAYIDWRAPRLASDCGDISAARALLDAAIDETGARNLFAALGIADGAVSVDLACLPALAYPVALKGVSSTIAHKTEAGAVRLNIANEADLLAAMTEMRSRLGGQITGFLAQPMARGVGEAILGYRRDALVGPVVALGAGGVLAEVYADMVLRMAPVTEAEAMEMVMEVKGLAPARGFRGLPKGDLAALACAVTAFSRLAALADVVEAEINPMIVMPVGQGVVMADALLVRS
;
A
#
# COMPACT_ATOMS: atom_id res chain seq x y z
N MET A 1 2.68 0.64 -47.91
CA MET A 1 1.73 -0.11 -47.07
C MET A 1 0.39 -0.17 -47.79
N PRO A 2 -0.33 -1.31 -47.80
CA PRO A 2 -1.61 -1.41 -48.49
C PRO A 2 -2.81 -0.76 -47.77
N GLY A 3 -2.58 -0.20 -46.57
CA GLY A 3 -3.61 0.47 -45.78
C GLY A 3 -3.04 1.21 -44.56
N PRO A 4 -3.89 1.86 -43.74
CA PRO A 4 -3.44 2.51 -42.51
C PRO A 4 -2.85 1.51 -41.54
N VAL A 5 -1.85 1.95 -40.76
CA VAL A 5 -1.15 1.14 -39.73
C VAL A 5 -1.53 1.69 -38.38
N ASP A 6 -2.17 0.90 -37.53
CA ASP A 6 -2.57 1.30 -36.18
C ASP A 6 -1.48 1.10 -35.14
N PHE A 7 -0.62 0.07 -35.32
CA PHE A 7 0.41 -0.32 -34.35
C PHE A 7 1.74 -0.61 -35.05
N ALA A 8 2.82 -0.07 -34.51
CA ALA A 8 4.20 -0.36 -34.93
C ALA A 8 5.01 -0.97 -33.77
N TYR A 9 5.74 -2.06 -34.07
CA TYR A 9 6.71 -2.64 -33.11
C TYR A 9 8.11 -2.31 -33.58
N ILE A 10 8.80 -1.44 -32.81
CA ILE A 10 10.09 -0.85 -33.16
C ILE A 10 11.22 -1.73 -32.63
N LEU A 11 11.92 -2.43 -33.53
CA LEU A 11 12.99 -3.41 -33.25
C LEU A 11 14.36 -2.92 -33.73
N VAL A 12 14.58 -1.62 -33.74
CA VAL A 12 15.86 -1.03 -34.16
C VAL A 12 16.72 -0.65 -32.95
N GLY A 13 18.03 -0.48 -33.16
CA GLY A 13 18.93 0.00 -32.11
C GLY A 13 18.56 1.41 -31.64
N THR A 14 18.87 1.72 -30.41
CA THR A 14 18.48 2.94 -29.68
C THR A 14 18.71 4.24 -30.46
N GLN A 15 19.85 4.36 -31.17
CA GLN A 15 20.21 5.52 -31.98
C GLN A 15 19.25 5.76 -33.18
N HIS A 16 18.47 4.77 -33.59
CA HIS A 16 17.55 4.86 -34.73
C HIS A 16 16.08 5.01 -34.32
N VAL A 17 15.78 4.91 -33.01
CA VAL A 17 14.40 4.93 -32.54
C VAL A 17 13.70 6.25 -32.86
N VAL A 18 14.35 7.40 -32.67
CA VAL A 18 13.72 8.70 -32.91
C VAL A 18 13.29 8.83 -34.39
N ALA A 19 14.15 8.46 -35.34
CA ALA A 19 13.81 8.48 -36.75
C ALA A 19 12.65 7.52 -37.08
N ALA A 20 12.65 6.31 -36.48
CA ALA A 20 11.55 5.37 -36.69
C ALA A 20 10.22 5.88 -36.11
N ILE A 21 10.23 6.69 -35.04
CA ILE A 21 9.03 7.32 -34.50
C ILE A 21 8.57 8.48 -35.42
N GLU A 22 9.49 9.26 -35.99
CA GLU A 22 9.18 10.27 -37.00
C GLU A 22 8.50 9.64 -38.22
N ASP A 23 9.02 8.52 -38.72
CA ASP A 23 8.38 7.74 -39.80
C ASP A 23 6.97 7.25 -39.41
N CYS A 24 6.78 6.78 -38.16
CA CYS A 24 5.48 6.39 -37.64
C CYS A 24 4.50 7.57 -37.59
N ALA A 25 4.97 8.76 -37.22
CA ALA A 25 4.19 9.98 -37.17
C ALA A 25 3.70 10.40 -38.58
N GLU A 26 4.61 10.35 -39.57
CA GLU A 26 4.27 10.64 -40.96
C GLU A 26 3.25 9.66 -41.56
N LEU A 27 3.31 8.38 -41.15
CA LEU A 27 2.38 7.33 -41.60
C LEU A 27 1.05 7.33 -40.82
N GLY A 28 0.90 8.16 -39.80
CA GLY A 28 -0.31 8.24 -38.97
C GLY A 28 -0.54 7.02 -38.07
N VAL A 29 0.53 6.34 -37.67
CA VAL A 29 0.50 5.22 -36.70
C VAL A 29 -0.05 5.71 -35.36
N LYS A 30 -0.95 4.95 -34.74
CA LYS A 30 -1.60 5.35 -33.49
C LYS A 30 -0.76 5.04 -32.26
N VAL A 31 -0.14 3.87 -32.25
CA VAL A 31 0.68 3.37 -31.12
C VAL A 31 1.97 2.77 -31.65
N ALA A 32 3.10 3.16 -31.07
CA ALA A 32 4.38 2.53 -31.34
C ALA A 32 4.95 1.91 -30.04
N CYS A 33 5.32 0.64 -30.11
CA CYS A 33 5.99 -0.06 -29.03
C CYS A 33 7.49 -0.08 -29.27
N VAL A 34 8.30 0.40 -28.32
CA VAL A 34 9.75 0.53 -28.44
C VAL A 34 10.43 -0.52 -27.57
N LEU A 35 11.11 -1.50 -28.21
CA LEU A 35 11.86 -2.55 -27.52
C LEU A 35 13.19 -2.01 -26.94
N ALA A 36 13.89 -1.14 -27.67
CA ALA A 36 15.21 -0.65 -27.30
C ALA A 36 15.26 -0.03 -25.90
N ASP A 37 16.34 -0.28 -25.18
CA ASP A 37 16.77 0.36 -23.93
C ASP A 37 17.73 1.54 -24.20
N GLY A 38 18.40 2.07 -23.17
CA GLY A 38 19.39 3.15 -23.31
C GLY A 38 18.75 4.54 -23.29
N PHE A 39 17.58 4.69 -22.69
CA PHE A 39 16.88 5.96 -22.51
C PHE A 39 17.07 6.51 -21.07
N ALA A 40 16.03 6.95 -20.39
CA ALA A 40 16.14 7.61 -19.08
C ALA A 40 16.93 6.81 -18.03
N GLU A 41 16.89 5.50 -18.09
CA GLU A 41 17.66 4.60 -17.23
C GLU A 41 19.17 4.64 -17.48
N ALA A 42 19.61 5.10 -18.66
CA ALA A 42 21.02 5.24 -19.01
C ALA A 42 21.64 6.58 -18.58
N GLY A 43 20.89 7.44 -17.86
CA GLY A 43 21.36 8.70 -17.33
C GLY A 43 21.05 9.92 -18.21
N PRO A 44 21.79 11.06 -18.06
CA PRO A 44 21.42 12.34 -18.66
C PRO A 44 21.27 12.32 -20.19
N ASP A 45 22.19 11.65 -20.89
CA ASP A 45 22.14 11.54 -22.36
C ASP A 45 20.95 10.71 -22.82
N GLY A 46 20.64 9.63 -22.09
CA GLY A 46 19.46 8.81 -22.32
C GLY A 46 18.16 9.57 -22.03
N MET A 47 18.12 10.41 -21.00
CA MET A 47 16.98 11.29 -20.72
C MET A 47 16.75 12.30 -21.85
N ALA A 48 17.82 12.89 -22.40
CA ALA A 48 17.73 13.80 -23.56
C ALA A 48 17.20 13.08 -24.80
N LEU A 49 17.64 11.84 -25.04
CA LEU A 49 17.16 10.99 -26.13
C LEU A 49 15.68 10.64 -25.96
N GLN A 50 15.26 10.25 -24.74
CA GLN A 50 13.86 9.98 -24.43
C GLN A 50 12.98 11.20 -24.69
N LYS A 51 13.43 12.40 -24.31
CA LYS A 51 12.70 13.63 -24.59
C LYS A 51 12.50 13.83 -26.09
N ARG A 52 13.55 13.66 -26.90
CA ARG A 52 13.46 13.77 -28.37
C ARG A 52 12.47 12.76 -28.95
N MET A 53 12.48 11.52 -28.45
CA MET A 53 11.54 10.48 -28.87
C MET A 53 10.09 10.88 -28.55
N LEU A 54 9.84 11.42 -27.35
CA LEU A 54 8.51 11.90 -26.95
C LEU A 54 8.05 13.12 -27.77
N ASP A 55 8.96 14.06 -28.05
CA ASP A 55 8.67 15.24 -28.89
C ASP A 55 8.29 14.82 -30.32
N ALA A 56 8.99 13.84 -30.91
CA ALA A 56 8.68 13.28 -32.24
C ALA A 56 7.30 12.59 -32.25
N ALA A 57 7.00 11.77 -31.22
CA ALA A 57 5.73 11.08 -31.08
C ALA A 57 4.56 12.06 -30.93
N ALA A 58 4.70 13.07 -30.08
CA ALA A 58 3.68 14.08 -29.82
C ALA A 58 3.37 14.91 -31.09
N GLY A 59 4.38 15.22 -31.90
CA GLY A 59 4.23 15.94 -33.16
C GLY A 59 3.32 15.23 -34.17
N GLY A 60 3.27 13.90 -34.16
CA GLY A 60 2.42 13.07 -35.02
C GLY A 60 1.22 12.44 -34.34
N GLY A 61 1.00 12.68 -33.05
CA GLY A 61 -0.09 12.08 -32.28
C GLY A 61 0.10 10.57 -32.04
N VAL A 62 1.33 10.07 -32.07
CA VAL A 62 1.69 8.67 -31.80
C VAL A 62 1.78 8.46 -30.29
N ARG A 63 1.10 7.45 -29.73
CA ARG A 63 1.27 7.02 -28.35
C ARG A 63 2.41 6.00 -28.25
N LEU A 64 3.20 6.08 -27.18
CA LEU A 64 4.37 5.21 -27.03
C LEU A 64 4.19 4.20 -25.89
N LEU A 65 4.39 2.92 -26.20
CA LEU A 65 4.56 1.85 -25.20
C LEU A 65 6.06 1.57 -25.01
N GLY A 66 6.57 1.77 -23.83
CA GLY A 66 8.00 1.68 -23.54
C GLY A 66 8.64 3.06 -23.27
N PRO A 67 9.94 3.25 -23.59
CA PRO A 67 10.90 2.30 -24.19
C PRO A 67 11.23 1.12 -23.27
N ASN A 68 12.15 0.25 -23.68
CA ASN A 68 12.51 -0.97 -22.96
C ASN A 68 11.29 -1.90 -22.74
N SER A 69 10.38 -1.96 -23.71
CA SER A 69 9.14 -2.74 -23.64
C SER A 69 9.25 -4.05 -24.40
N MET A 70 8.91 -5.16 -23.74
CA MET A 70 8.80 -6.47 -24.38
C MET A 70 7.57 -6.63 -25.30
N GLY A 71 6.74 -5.61 -25.41
CA GLY A 71 5.61 -5.60 -26.35
C GLY A 71 4.30 -6.13 -25.79
N VAL A 72 3.45 -6.59 -26.68
CA VAL A 72 2.06 -6.97 -26.42
C VAL A 72 1.80 -8.38 -26.96
N ILE A 73 1.12 -9.19 -26.16
CA ILE A 73 0.59 -10.49 -26.54
C ILE A 73 -0.91 -10.50 -26.28
N ASN A 74 -1.72 -10.80 -27.29
CA ASN A 74 -3.18 -10.99 -27.19
C ASN A 74 -3.47 -12.45 -27.60
N ILE A 75 -3.63 -13.32 -26.62
CA ILE A 75 -3.73 -14.75 -26.85
C ILE A 75 -5.04 -15.13 -27.58
N PRO A 76 -6.24 -14.66 -27.17
CA PRO A 76 -7.47 -14.94 -27.91
C PRO A 76 -7.47 -14.48 -29.36
N ALA A 77 -6.76 -13.39 -29.67
CA ALA A 77 -6.67 -12.87 -31.05
C ALA A 77 -5.47 -13.43 -31.82
N GLU A 78 -4.66 -14.31 -31.23
CA GLU A 78 -3.44 -14.88 -31.80
C GLU A 78 -2.44 -13.81 -32.28
N ILE A 79 -2.36 -12.67 -31.58
CA ILE A 79 -1.45 -11.57 -31.89
C ILE A 79 -0.30 -11.58 -30.88
N ALA A 80 0.94 -11.65 -31.41
CA ALA A 80 2.16 -11.58 -30.59
C ALA A 80 3.15 -10.57 -31.20
N CYS A 81 3.07 -9.32 -30.74
CA CYS A 81 4.08 -8.30 -31.02
C CYS A 81 5.07 -8.25 -29.85
N SER A 82 5.91 -9.30 -29.74
CA SER A 82 6.83 -9.51 -28.63
C SER A 82 8.01 -10.39 -29.08
N VAL A 83 9.17 -10.21 -28.43
CA VAL A 83 10.36 -11.07 -28.60
C VAL A 83 10.58 -11.97 -27.37
N ASN A 84 9.57 -12.12 -26.53
CA ASN A 84 9.69 -12.92 -25.32
C ASN A 84 9.83 -14.42 -25.64
N ALA A 85 10.84 -15.08 -25.02
CA ALA A 85 11.11 -16.50 -25.23
C ALA A 85 9.93 -17.43 -24.84
N ALA A 86 8.99 -16.96 -24.04
CA ALA A 86 7.78 -17.73 -23.74
C ALA A 86 6.92 -18.02 -24.99
N LEU A 87 7.13 -17.28 -26.10
CA LEU A 87 6.47 -17.52 -27.39
C LEU A 87 7.02 -18.77 -28.12
N GLU A 88 8.15 -19.35 -27.69
CA GLU A 88 8.68 -20.62 -28.20
C GLU A 88 7.85 -21.82 -27.71
N ALA A 89 6.95 -21.62 -26.72
CA ALA A 89 6.04 -22.66 -26.29
C ALA A 89 5.15 -23.13 -27.46
N GLU A 90 4.90 -24.43 -27.57
CA GLU A 90 4.08 -25.04 -28.63
C GLU A 90 2.69 -24.37 -28.70
N ARG A 91 2.13 -23.98 -27.53
CA ARG A 91 0.87 -23.30 -27.41
C ARG A 91 0.83 -22.46 -26.13
N LEU A 92 0.33 -21.24 -26.23
CA LEU A 92 -0.05 -20.42 -25.08
C LEU A 92 -1.50 -20.73 -24.68
N LEU A 93 -1.73 -21.04 -23.40
CA LEU A 93 -3.08 -21.28 -22.89
C LEU A 93 -3.86 -19.97 -22.88
N PRO A 94 -5.07 -19.94 -23.49
CA PRO A 94 -5.95 -18.80 -23.34
C PRO A 94 -6.50 -18.73 -21.90
N GLY A 95 -6.81 -17.52 -21.45
CA GLY A 95 -7.42 -17.27 -20.14
C GLY A 95 -8.20 -15.97 -20.14
N ARG A 96 -8.66 -15.57 -18.98
CA ARG A 96 -9.46 -14.35 -18.80
C ARG A 96 -8.81 -13.35 -17.84
N TRP A 97 -7.53 -13.48 -17.59
CA TRP A 97 -6.74 -12.52 -16.82
C TRP A 97 -5.80 -11.78 -17.77
N SER A 98 -5.59 -10.50 -17.52
CA SER A 98 -4.61 -9.74 -18.26
C SER A 98 -3.49 -9.28 -17.34
N LEU A 99 -2.25 -9.32 -17.85
CA LEU A 99 -1.03 -8.96 -17.13
C LEU A 99 -0.48 -7.66 -17.70
N VAL A 100 -0.17 -6.71 -16.82
CA VAL A 100 0.65 -5.53 -17.12
C VAL A 100 1.94 -5.63 -16.32
N SER A 101 3.08 -5.56 -16.99
CA SER A 101 4.38 -5.77 -16.35
C SER A 101 5.39 -4.70 -16.76
N HIS A 102 6.08 -4.10 -15.79
CA HIS A 102 7.26 -3.26 -16.07
C HIS A 102 8.44 -4.09 -16.60
N SER A 103 8.57 -5.32 -16.10
CA SER A 103 9.70 -6.19 -16.43
C SER A 103 9.36 -7.19 -17.53
N GLY A 104 10.11 -7.15 -18.62
CA GLY A 104 9.94 -8.08 -19.75
C GLY A 104 10.32 -9.53 -19.41
N SER A 105 11.35 -9.74 -18.59
CA SER A 105 11.76 -11.08 -18.15
C SER A 105 10.75 -11.71 -17.20
N VAL A 106 10.16 -10.92 -16.32
CA VAL A 106 9.10 -11.38 -15.40
C VAL A 106 7.83 -11.68 -16.17
N MET A 107 7.53 -10.97 -17.24
CA MET A 107 6.41 -11.27 -18.15
C MET A 107 6.50 -12.73 -18.64
N GLY A 108 7.64 -13.15 -19.19
CA GLY A 108 7.87 -14.52 -19.62
C GLY A 108 7.82 -15.54 -18.48
N THR A 109 8.36 -15.16 -17.31
CA THR A 109 8.31 -16.00 -16.10
C THR A 109 6.85 -16.26 -15.67
N LEU A 110 6.00 -15.24 -15.67
CA LEU A 110 4.59 -15.37 -15.28
C LEU A 110 3.79 -16.18 -16.29
N ILE A 111 4.07 -16.04 -17.61
CA ILE A 111 3.49 -16.89 -18.64
C ILE A 111 3.81 -18.37 -18.36
N SER A 112 5.09 -18.69 -18.18
CA SER A 112 5.56 -20.06 -17.93
C SER A 112 4.92 -20.65 -16.66
N ARG A 113 4.91 -19.88 -15.56
CA ARG A 113 4.33 -20.31 -14.28
C ARG A 113 2.81 -20.49 -14.34
N ALA A 114 2.09 -19.64 -15.07
CA ALA A 114 0.66 -19.78 -15.27
C ALA A 114 0.33 -21.05 -16.06
N GLN A 115 1.02 -21.30 -17.18
CA GLN A 115 0.83 -22.50 -17.99
C GLN A 115 1.10 -23.79 -17.20
N ALA A 116 2.15 -23.80 -16.37
CA ALA A 116 2.45 -24.93 -15.49
C ALA A 116 1.38 -25.17 -14.40
N ARG A 117 0.47 -24.24 -14.22
CA ARG A 117 -0.70 -24.33 -13.30
C ARG A 117 -2.01 -24.61 -14.03
N GLY A 118 -1.98 -24.77 -15.34
CA GLY A 118 -3.15 -25.07 -16.16
C GLY A 118 -4.01 -23.85 -16.51
N PHE A 119 -3.52 -22.62 -16.32
CA PHE A 119 -4.22 -21.42 -16.74
C PHE A 119 -3.33 -20.47 -17.54
N GLY A 120 -3.96 -19.59 -18.30
CA GLY A 120 -3.32 -18.64 -19.19
C GLY A 120 -3.88 -17.23 -19.04
N PHE A 121 -3.53 -16.39 -19.99
CA PHE A 121 -3.91 -14.98 -20.02
C PHE A 121 -4.80 -14.65 -21.23
N ALA A 122 -5.56 -13.58 -21.10
CA ALA A 122 -6.20 -12.91 -22.24
C ALA A 122 -5.17 -12.02 -22.94
N LYS A 123 -4.59 -11.09 -22.21
CA LYS A 123 -3.61 -10.14 -22.74
C LYS A 123 -2.43 -9.99 -21.80
N ILE A 124 -1.25 -9.73 -22.38
CA ILE A 124 -0.01 -9.52 -21.64
C ILE A 124 0.68 -8.31 -22.27
N ILE A 125 0.94 -7.28 -21.48
CA ILE A 125 1.50 -6.02 -21.92
C ILE A 125 2.73 -5.67 -21.08
N GLY A 126 3.88 -5.51 -21.77
CA GLY A 126 5.08 -4.97 -21.16
C GLY A 126 5.11 -3.46 -21.31
N THR A 127 5.18 -2.71 -20.20
CA THR A 127 5.21 -1.23 -20.25
C THR A 127 6.63 -0.66 -20.26
N GLY A 128 7.63 -1.46 -19.83
CA GLY A 128 9.01 -0.99 -19.77
C GLY A 128 9.14 0.26 -18.89
N ASN A 129 9.81 1.29 -19.42
CA ASN A 129 10.11 2.52 -18.67
C ASN A 129 8.92 3.49 -18.51
N GLU A 130 7.78 3.23 -19.15
CA GLU A 130 6.57 4.08 -19.08
C GLU A 130 6.84 5.56 -19.41
N ALA A 131 7.49 5.82 -20.53
CA ALA A 131 7.77 7.20 -20.92
C ALA A 131 6.49 7.97 -21.33
N ASP A 132 5.48 7.29 -21.92
CA ASP A 132 4.16 7.83 -22.27
C ASP A 132 3.04 6.98 -21.68
N LEU A 133 2.72 5.82 -22.27
CA LEU A 133 1.68 4.92 -21.75
C LEU A 133 2.13 4.29 -20.43
N SER A 134 1.32 4.49 -19.37
CA SER A 134 1.60 3.94 -18.04
C SER A 134 0.81 2.68 -17.74
N ALA A 135 1.25 1.89 -16.75
CA ALA A 135 0.54 0.69 -16.30
C ALA A 135 -0.87 1.02 -15.79
N GLY A 136 -1.07 2.19 -15.15
CA GLY A 136 -2.39 2.66 -14.73
C GLY A 136 -3.33 2.91 -15.91
N GLU A 137 -2.83 3.54 -16.97
CA GLU A 137 -3.61 3.79 -18.19
C GLU A 137 -3.96 2.48 -18.92
N ILE A 138 -2.99 1.58 -19.07
CA ILE A 138 -3.23 0.25 -19.64
C ILE A 138 -4.23 -0.54 -18.82
N ALA A 139 -4.11 -0.52 -17.48
CA ALA A 139 -5.08 -1.16 -16.61
C ALA A 139 -6.50 -0.60 -16.80
N SER A 140 -6.63 0.72 -16.98
CA SER A 140 -7.92 1.37 -17.27
C SER A 140 -8.53 0.89 -18.59
N LEU A 141 -7.72 0.71 -19.65
CA LEU A 141 -8.17 0.14 -20.93
C LEU A 141 -8.63 -1.32 -20.78
N LEU A 142 -7.92 -2.12 -19.97
CA LEU A 142 -8.26 -3.52 -19.71
C LEU A 142 -9.58 -3.69 -18.92
N VAL A 143 -10.03 -2.65 -18.22
CA VAL A 143 -11.36 -2.68 -17.57
C VAL A 143 -12.48 -2.82 -18.60
N ASP A 144 -12.36 -2.17 -19.76
CA ASP A 144 -13.37 -2.24 -20.81
C ASP A 144 -13.23 -3.49 -21.69
N ASP A 145 -12.15 -4.22 -21.56
CA ASP A 145 -11.92 -5.43 -22.35
C ASP A 145 -12.84 -6.58 -21.90
N PRO A 146 -13.70 -7.12 -22.79
CA PRO A 146 -14.62 -8.20 -22.45
C PRO A 146 -13.92 -9.53 -22.17
N GLU A 147 -12.68 -9.72 -22.66
CA GLU A 147 -11.90 -10.93 -22.43
C GLU A 147 -11.17 -10.90 -21.08
N THR A 148 -11.11 -9.75 -20.41
CA THR A 148 -10.41 -9.58 -19.13
C THR A 148 -11.37 -9.59 -17.95
N ASN A 149 -11.22 -10.55 -17.03
CA ASN A 149 -12.00 -10.63 -15.78
C ASN A 149 -11.20 -10.18 -14.56
N ALA A 150 -9.88 -10.25 -14.61
CA ALA A 150 -8.98 -9.75 -13.56
C ALA A 150 -7.74 -9.14 -14.21
N ILE A 151 -7.17 -8.13 -13.56
CA ILE A 151 -5.97 -7.42 -14.02
C ILE A 151 -4.85 -7.67 -13.01
N LEU A 152 -3.74 -8.23 -13.50
CA LEU A 152 -2.56 -8.52 -12.71
C LEU A 152 -1.47 -7.49 -13.03
N LEU A 153 -0.86 -6.91 -12.01
CA LEU A 153 0.16 -5.89 -12.14
C LEU A 153 1.47 -6.37 -11.52
N PHE A 154 2.55 -6.34 -12.31
CA PHE A 154 3.91 -6.46 -11.79
C PHE A 154 4.59 -5.09 -11.89
N LEU A 155 4.83 -4.44 -10.76
CA LEU A 155 5.25 -3.04 -10.70
C LEU A 155 6.61 -2.88 -10.00
N GLU A 156 7.48 -2.07 -10.59
CA GLU A 156 8.73 -1.60 -9.98
C GLU A 156 8.56 -0.21 -9.34
N THR A 157 7.68 0.61 -9.91
CA THR A 157 7.33 1.95 -9.42
C THR A 157 5.84 2.23 -9.62
N ILE A 158 5.36 3.35 -9.11
CA ILE A 158 4.02 3.90 -9.39
C ILE A 158 4.24 5.23 -10.11
N ARG A 159 3.91 5.27 -11.39
CA ARG A 159 3.90 6.51 -12.17
C ARG A 159 2.46 6.93 -12.42
N ARG A 160 2.20 8.24 -12.31
CA ARG A 160 0.86 8.80 -12.55
C ARG A 160 -0.21 8.09 -11.70
N PRO A 161 -0.13 8.20 -10.35
CA PRO A 161 -1.03 7.51 -9.41
C PRO A 161 -2.51 7.77 -9.69
N GLU A 162 -2.86 8.95 -10.23
CA GLU A 162 -4.21 9.32 -10.63
C GLU A 162 -4.83 8.37 -11.66
N LEU A 163 -4.02 7.76 -12.53
CA LEU A 163 -4.49 6.79 -13.52
C LEU A 163 -4.75 5.41 -12.90
N PHE A 164 -3.99 5.04 -11.85
CA PHE A 164 -4.31 3.84 -11.06
C PHE A 164 -5.59 4.02 -10.26
N GLU A 165 -5.83 5.21 -9.68
CA GLU A 165 -7.08 5.52 -8.98
C GLU A 165 -8.28 5.39 -9.92
N GLU A 166 -8.19 5.96 -11.12
CA GLU A 166 -9.22 5.86 -12.15
C GLU A 166 -9.47 4.40 -12.56
N ALA A 167 -8.41 3.66 -12.88
CA ALA A 167 -8.48 2.25 -13.25
C ALA A 167 -9.13 1.40 -12.15
N ALA A 168 -8.70 1.58 -10.90
CA ALA A 168 -9.19 0.83 -9.75
C ALA A 168 -10.68 1.11 -9.46
N ARG A 169 -11.09 2.37 -9.50
CA ARG A 169 -12.48 2.78 -9.33
C ARG A 169 -13.39 2.16 -10.40
N ARG A 170 -12.97 2.21 -11.67
CA ARG A 170 -13.71 1.62 -12.80
C ARG A 170 -13.74 0.09 -12.70
N ALA A 171 -12.62 -0.54 -12.37
CA ALA A 171 -12.49 -1.98 -12.20
C ALA A 171 -13.40 -2.49 -11.07
N HIS A 172 -13.43 -1.79 -9.93
CA HIS A 172 -14.34 -2.11 -8.82
C HIS A 172 -15.81 -2.06 -9.26
N THR A 173 -16.21 -1.01 -9.99
CA THR A 173 -17.57 -0.88 -10.52
C THR A 173 -17.91 -2.00 -11.52
N ALA A 174 -16.94 -2.45 -12.31
CA ALA A 174 -17.08 -3.53 -13.26
C ALA A 174 -16.97 -4.94 -12.64
N GLY A 175 -16.70 -5.05 -11.33
CA GLY A 175 -16.49 -6.34 -10.65
C GLY A 175 -15.21 -7.06 -11.07
N LYS A 176 -14.21 -6.34 -11.59
CA LYS A 176 -12.92 -6.86 -12.04
C LYS A 176 -11.84 -6.55 -11.01
N PRO A 177 -11.35 -7.50 -10.21
CA PRO A 177 -10.29 -7.22 -9.25
C PRO A 177 -8.97 -6.87 -9.96
N ILE A 178 -8.23 -5.94 -9.36
CA ILE A 178 -6.85 -5.63 -9.71
C ILE A 178 -5.94 -6.16 -8.61
N VAL A 179 -4.97 -6.99 -8.97
CA VAL A 179 -3.99 -7.57 -8.04
C VAL A 179 -2.60 -7.07 -8.41
N ALA A 180 -1.84 -6.57 -7.44
CA ALA A 180 -0.51 -6.03 -7.66
C ALA A 180 0.56 -6.73 -6.82
N TYR A 181 1.65 -7.09 -7.48
CA TYR A 181 2.94 -7.39 -6.85
C TYR A 181 3.89 -6.22 -7.14
N LYS A 182 4.39 -5.56 -6.07
CA LYS A 182 5.28 -4.41 -6.22
C LYS A 182 6.65 -4.69 -5.62
N LEU A 183 7.69 -4.46 -6.42
CA LEU A 183 9.08 -4.49 -5.98
C LEU A 183 9.45 -3.29 -5.10
N GLY A 184 10.59 -3.38 -4.40
CA GLY A 184 11.13 -2.26 -3.62
C GLY A 184 10.68 -2.24 -2.17
N ARG A 185 10.39 -3.40 -1.56
CA ARG A 185 10.01 -3.52 -0.14
C ARG A 185 11.16 -3.23 0.83
N SER A 186 12.37 -3.63 0.48
CA SER A 186 13.57 -3.27 1.24
C SER A 186 14.23 -2.02 0.68
N ALA A 187 14.97 -1.29 1.51
CA ALA A 187 15.71 -0.09 1.08
C ALA A 187 16.69 -0.42 -0.08
N GLN A 188 17.32 -1.59 -0.04
CA GLN A 188 18.20 -2.04 -1.11
C GLN A 188 17.43 -2.32 -2.41
N ALA A 189 16.28 -2.99 -2.34
CA ALA A 189 15.45 -3.26 -3.52
C ALA A 189 14.83 -1.97 -4.08
N ALA A 190 14.48 -1.00 -3.24
CA ALA A 190 14.02 0.32 -3.67
C ALA A 190 15.12 1.08 -4.44
N ALA A 191 16.36 1.05 -3.96
CA ALA A 191 17.50 1.64 -4.67
C ALA A 191 17.77 0.98 -6.02
N LEU A 192 17.68 -0.36 -6.11
CA LEU A 192 17.82 -1.09 -7.38
C LEU A 192 16.71 -0.73 -8.37
N ALA A 193 15.46 -0.64 -7.92
CA ALA A 193 14.34 -0.25 -8.79
C ALA A 193 14.55 1.17 -9.36
N THR A 194 15.04 2.11 -8.55
CA THR A 194 15.39 3.47 -9.00
C THR A 194 16.46 3.46 -10.10
N THR A 195 17.51 2.68 -9.93
CA THR A 195 18.59 2.56 -10.92
C THR A 195 18.12 1.92 -12.21
N HIS A 196 17.25 0.89 -12.10
CA HIS A 196 16.77 0.11 -13.24
C HIS A 196 15.74 0.85 -14.10
N THR A 197 14.88 1.68 -13.50
CA THR A 197 13.79 2.35 -14.20
C THR A 197 13.99 3.85 -14.39
N GLY A 198 15.05 4.43 -13.81
CA GLY A 198 15.26 5.88 -13.75
C GLY A 198 14.16 6.63 -12.96
N ALA A 199 13.39 5.92 -12.15
CA ALA A 199 12.28 6.49 -11.38
C ALA A 199 12.70 6.79 -9.93
N ILE A 200 12.09 7.80 -9.31
CA ILE A 200 12.26 8.09 -7.88
C ILE A 200 11.66 6.92 -7.08
N ALA A 201 12.38 6.43 -6.07
CA ALA A 201 11.84 5.44 -5.14
C ALA A 201 10.97 6.11 -4.08
N GLY A 202 9.70 5.77 -4.02
CA GLY A 202 8.82 6.10 -2.90
C GLY A 202 8.92 5.10 -1.76
N SER A 203 8.30 5.42 -0.63
CA SER A 203 8.20 4.50 0.51
C SER A 203 7.30 3.30 0.18
N ASP A 204 7.75 2.08 0.50
CA ASP A 204 6.92 0.88 0.33
C ASP A 204 5.64 0.92 1.17
N ALA A 205 5.73 1.47 2.38
CA ALA A 205 4.56 1.68 3.24
C ALA A 205 3.57 2.70 2.66
N ALA A 206 4.05 3.73 1.95
CA ALA A 206 3.19 4.68 1.25
C ALA A 206 2.50 4.02 0.05
N ALA A 207 3.22 3.17 -0.70
CA ALA A 207 2.64 2.38 -1.79
C ALA A 207 1.56 1.41 -1.27
N ASP A 208 1.77 0.78 -0.11
CA ASP A 208 0.78 -0.08 0.53
C ASP A 208 -0.48 0.70 0.94
N ALA A 209 -0.30 1.86 1.58
CA ALA A 209 -1.39 2.77 1.93
C ALA A 209 -2.17 3.23 0.68
N PHE A 210 -1.47 3.50 -0.42
CA PHE A 210 -2.07 3.86 -1.69
C PHE A 210 -2.92 2.73 -2.28
N PHE A 211 -2.36 1.53 -2.44
CA PHE A 211 -3.12 0.39 -2.98
C PHE A 211 -4.35 0.06 -2.13
N ARG A 212 -4.21 0.09 -0.79
CA ARG A 212 -5.34 -0.08 0.12
C ARG A 212 -6.42 0.98 -0.12
N ALA A 213 -6.04 2.25 -0.29
CA ALA A 213 -6.99 3.35 -0.48
C ALA A 213 -7.75 3.25 -1.80
N ILE A 214 -7.12 2.81 -2.87
CA ILE A 214 -7.74 2.71 -4.19
C ILE A 214 -8.35 1.32 -4.48
N GLY A 215 -8.24 0.37 -3.54
CA GLY A 215 -8.86 -0.96 -3.66
C GLY A 215 -8.10 -1.94 -4.55
N ILE A 216 -6.82 -1.70 -4.84
CA ILE A 216 -5.93 -2.68 -5.48
C ILE A 216 -5.45 -3.68 -4.43
N VAL A 217 -5.61 -4.97 -4.73
CA VAL A 217 -5.19 -6.05 -3.83
C VAL A 217 -3.68 -6.27 -3.95
N ARG A 218 -2.93 -5.97 -2.88
CA ARG A 218 -1.49 -6.19 -2.86
C ARG A 218 -1.13 -7.58 -2.36
N VAL A 219 -0.25 -8.27 -3.08
CA VAL A 219 0.32 -9.55 -2.69
C VAL A 219 1.82 -9.43 -2.41
N ASP A 220 2.33 -10.31 -1.54
CA ASP A 220 3.72 -10.31 -1.09
C ASP A 220 4.57 -11.33 -1.84
N MET A 221 3.93 -12.32 -2.46
CA MET A 221 4.60 -13.39 -3.18
C MET A 221 4.20 -13.39 -4.65
N LEU A 222 5.17 -13.69 -5.53
CA LEU A 222 4.93 -13.74 -6.97
C LEU A 222 3.94 -14.84 -7.35
N GLU A 223 3.98 -15.97 -6.66
CA GLU A 223 3.03 -17.07 -6.83
C GLU A 223 1.60 -16.63 -6.53
N THR A 224 1.42 -15.86 -5.47
CA THR A 224 0.09 -15.36 -5.07
C THR A 224 -0.52 -14.46 -6.13
N LEU A 225 0.29 -13.72 -6.90
CA LEU A 225 -0.22 -12.92 -8.03
C LEU A 225 -1.00 -13.77 -9.03
N LEU A 226 -0.58 -15.02 -9.25
CA LEU A 226 -1.23 -15.97 -10.16
C LEU A 226 -2.32 -16.80 -9.48
N GLU A 227 -2.18 -17.13 -8.20
CA GLU A 227 -3.04 -18.11 -7.52
C GLU A 227 -4.25 -17.45 -6.82
N LEU A 228 -4.19 -16.14 -6.54
CA LEU A 228 -5.23 -15.39 -5.84
C LEU A 228 -6.51 -15.10 -6.67
N PRO A 229 -6.46 -14.78 -7.99
CA PRO A 229 -7.63 -14.28 -8.72
C PRO A 229 -8.92 -15.09 -8.54
N PRO A 230 -8.92 -16.44 -8.53
CA PRO A 230 -10.14 -17.22 -8.31
C PRO A 230 -10.81 -16.94 -6.96
N LEU A 231 -10.03 -16.51 -5.94
CA LEU A 231 -10.58 -16.15 -4.64
C LEU A 231 -11.33 -14.80 -4.64
N LEU A 232 -10.99 -13.90 -5.57
CA LEU A 232 -11.56 -12.56 -5.66
C LEU A 232 -12.73 -12.47 -6.65
N LEU A 233 -12.70 -13.28 -7.72
CA LEU A 233 -13.69 -13.22 -8.79
C LEU A 233 -15.11 -13.47 -8.29
N GLY A 234 -16.03 -12.58 -8.68
CA GLY A 234 -17.43 -12.64 -8.28
C GLY A 234 -17.69 -12.30 -6.80
N ARG A 235 -16.71 -11.72 -6.12
CA ARG A 235 -16.84 -11.32 -4.70
C ARG A 235 -16.60 -9.82 -4.54
N ALA A 236 -17.10 -9.30 -3.44
CA ALA A 236 -16.84 -7.93 -2.98
C ALA A 236 -15.87 -7.94 -1.79
N PRO A 237 -15.16 -6.84 -1.54
CA PRO A 237 -14.38 -6.64 -0.33
C PRO A 237 -15.22 -6.83 0.93
N LEU A 238 -14.62 -7.37 1.98
CA LEU A 238 -15.27 -7.54 3.29
C LEU A 238 -15.42 -6.18 3.98
N GLU A 239 -16.64 -5.85 4.40
CA GLU A 239 -16.89 -4.59 5.13
C GLU A 239 -16.22 -4.59 6.51
N LYS A 240 -16.34 -5.69 7.24
CA LYS A 240 -15.83 -5.85 8.61
C LYS A 240 -15.17 -7.23 8.77
N PRO A 241 -13.93 -7.40 8.27
CA PRO A 241 -13.23 -8.67 8.38
C PRO A 241 -12.98 -9.03 9.85
N ARG A 242 -13.18 -10.28 10.19
CA ARG A 242 -12.89 -10.84 11.52
C ARG A 242 -11.40 -11.14 11.70
N ARG A 243 -10.66 -11.23 10.58
CA ARG A 243 -9.27 -11.71 10.49
C ARG A 243 -9.13 -13.12 11.07
N ALA A 244 -10.05 -13.98 10.71
CA ALA A 244 -10.12 -15.36 11.19
C ALA A 244 -10.48 -16.33 10.06
N VAL A 245 -9.95 -17.56 10.14
CA VAL A 245 -10.20 -18.64 9.19
C VAL A 245 -10.67 -19.90 9.92
N ARG A 246 -11.38 -20.78 9.19
CA ARG A 246 -11.60 -22.17 9.60
C ARG A 246 -10.86 -23.11 8.66
N ILE A 247 -10.22 -24.12 9.20
CA ILE A 247 -9.41 -25.08 8.45
C ILE A 247 -10.03 -26.46 8.56
N VAL A 248 -10.17 -27.12 7.41
CA VAL A 248 -10.48 -28.54 7.33
C VAL A 248 -9.28 -29.23 6.68
N THR A 249 -8.65 -30.15 7.40
CA THR A 249 -7.44 -30.81 6.91
C THR A 249 -7.59 -32.32 6.84
N THR A 250 -6.97 -32.94 5.84
CA THR A 250 -6.75 -34.38 5.73
C THR A 250 -5.34 -34.79 6.13
N THR A 251 -4.56 -33.87 6.70
CA THR A 251 -3.17 -34.06 7.15
C THR A 251 -2.81 -33.05 8.23
N GLY A 252 -2.60 -33.51 9.46
CA GLY A 252 -2.33 -32.65 10.62
C GLY A 252 -1.11 -31.75 10.41
N GLY A 253 0.00 -32.29 9.86
CA GLY A 253 1.21 -31.50 9.57
C GLY A 253 0.96 -30.39 8.55
N GLY A 254 0.19 -30.66 7.49
CA GLY A 254 -0.19 -29.63 6.49
C GLY A 254 -1.05 -28.52 7.09
N GLY A 255 -2.02 -28.89 7.94
CA GLY A 255 -2.84 -27.92 8.68
C GLY A 255 -1.98 -27.01 9.56
N ALA A 256 -1.04 -27.60 10.33
CA ALA A 256 -0.15 -26.85 11.21
C ALA A 256 0.74 -25.83 10.43
N MET A 257 1.23 -26.18 9.24
CA MET A 257 2.00 -25.27 8.38
C MET A 257 1.21 -24.01 8.00
N VAL A 258 -0.07 -24.17 7.66
CA VAL A 258 -0.93 -23.02 7.32
C VAL A 258 -1.24 -22.17 8.56
N VAL A 259 -1.57 -22.82 9.69
CA VAL A 259 -1.82 -22.12 10.98
C VAL A 259 -0.63 -21.26 11.39
N ASP A 260 0.59 -21.80 11.27
CA ASP A 260 1.83 -21.07 11.60
C ASP A 260 1.98 -19.81 10.75
N ARG A 261 1.82 -19.92 9.43
CA ARG A 261 1.93 -18.79 8.50
C ARG A 261 0.83 -17.73 8.70
N LEU A 262 -0.39 -18.15 8.93
CA LEU A 262 -1.51 -17.23 9.22
C LEU A 262 -1.27 -16.48 10.53
N GLY A 263 -0.79 -17.17 11.58
CA GLY A 263 -0.46 -16.57 12.86
C GLY A 263 0.59 -15.46 12.76
N LEU A 264 1.64 -15.68 11.94
CA LEU A 264 2.66 -14.63 11.66
C LEU A 264 2.09 -13.40 10.96
N LEU A 265 0.98 -13.56 10.20
CA LEU A 265 0.27 -12.47 9.53
C LEU A 265 -0.86 -11.85 10.37
N GLY A 266 -0.99 -12.26 11.63
CA GLY A 266 -2.03 -11.77 12.55
C GLY A 266 -3.44 -12.22 12.17
N ILE A 267 -3.57 -13.39 11.53
CA ILE A 267 -4.85 -14.00 11.18
C ILE A 267 -5.09 -15.19 12.12
N ALA A 268 -6.22 -15.14 12.82
CA ALA A 268 -6.58 -16.18 13.78
C ALA A 268 -7.11 -17.44 13.08
N THR A 269 -6.83 -18.60 13.62
CA THR A 269 -7.54 -19.84 13.29
C THR A 269 -8.64 -20.04 14.32
N ALA A 270 -9.90 -19.82 13.90
CA ALA A 270 -11.06 -19.98 14.76
C ALA A 270 -11.28 -21.45 15.12
N ASP A 271 -11.04 -22.35 14.15
CA ASP A 271 -11.12 -23.79 14.35
C ASP A 271 -10.33 -24.55 13.28
N MET A 272 -9.78 -25.71 13.64
CA MET A 272 -9.13 -26.64 12.71
C MET A 272 -9.66 -28.06 12.93
N LEU A 273 -10.42 -28.57 11.96
CA LEU A 273 -10.93 -29.93 11.98
C LEU A 273 -10.00 -30.85 11.18
N ASP A 274 -9.33 -31.74 11.89
CA ASP A 274 -8.51 -32.80 11.28
C ASP A 274 -9.37 -34.06 11.02
N THR A 275 -9.56 -34.38 9.74
CA THR A 275 -10.34 -35.55 9.30
C THR A 275 -9.48 -36.79 9.04
N THR A 276 -8.16 -36.74 9.29
CA THR A 276 -7.22 -37.82 8.99
C THR A 276 -7.62 -39.16 9.61
N LEU A 277 -8.07 -39.14 10.87
CA LEU A 277 -8.48 -40.33 11.63
C LEU A 277 -9.95 -40.75 11.36
N ALA A 278 -10.80 -39.81 10.96
CA ALA A 278 -12.22 -40.06 10.70
C ALA A 278 -12.51 -40.66 9.33
N GLY A 279 -11.48 -40.77 8.49
CA GLY A 279 -11.61 -41.12 7.08
C GLY A 279 -11.88 -39.89 6.21
N ALA A 280 -10.98 -39.58 5.30
CA ALA A 280 -11.07 -38.43 4.38
C ALA A 280 -11.89 -38.76 3.13
N ASP A 281 -13.08 -39.36 3.29
CA ASP A 281 -14.02 -39.55 2.17
C ASP A 281 -14.67 -38.22 1.75
N GLN A 282 -15.11 -38.17 0.50
CA GLN A 282 -15.72 -36.98 -0.10
C GLN A 282 -16.86 -36.39 0.75
N ALA A 283 -17.75 -37.22 1.29
CA ALA A 283 -18.93 -36.78 2.03
C ALA A 283 -18.53 -36.13 3.36
N THR A 284 -17.57 -36.70 4.06
CA THR A 284 -17.07 -36.20 5.33
C THR A 284 -16.38 -34.86 5.13
N VAL A 285 -15.48 -34.73 4.14
CA VAL A 285 -14.77 -33.49 3.82
C VAL A 285 -15.75 -32.41 3.35
N SER A 286 -16.70 -32.75 2.47
CA SER A 286 -17.73 -31.81 1.99
C SER A 286 -18.60 -31.26 3.13
N ARG A 287 -19.03 -32.12 4.05
CA ARG A 287 -19.83 -31.71 5.21
C ARG A 287 -19.05 -30.82 6.16
N ALA A 288 -17.80 -31.18 6.46
CA ALA A 288 -16.92 -30.40 7.32
C ALA A 288 -16.67 -29.00 6.74
N LEU A 289 -16.34 -28.92 5.44
CA LEU A 289 -16.15 -27.64 4.75
C LEU A 289 -17.43 -26.83 4.67
N SER A 290 -18.57 -27.45 4.43
CA SER A 290 -19.85 -26.73 4.40
C SER A 290 -20.17 -26.10 5.76
N LEU A 291 -19.92 -26.79 6.87
CA LEU A 291 -20.04 -26.23 8.22
C LEU A 291 -19.05 -25.08 8.46
N ALA A 292 -17.80 -25.23 8.02
CA ALA A 292 -16.78 -24.18 8.13
C ALA A 292 -17.18 -22.93 7.33
N ARG A 293 -17.76 -23.10 6.14
CA ARG A 293 -18.20 -22.01 5.26
C ARG A 293 -19.48 -21.30 5.73
N GLU A 294 -20.32 -21.96 6.53
CA GLU A 294 -21.52 -21.35 7.12
C GLU A 294 -21.23 -20.58 8.41
N SER A 295 -20.03 -20.71 8.96
CA SER A 295 -19.69 -20.10 10.25
C SER A 295 -19.61 -18.58 10.18
N ASP A 296 -20.08 -17.92 11.26
CA ASP A 296 -20.01 -16.47 11.42
C ASP A 296 -18.70 -15.98 12.07
N ASP A 297 -17.84 -16.85 12.55
CA ASP A 297 -16.61 -16.53 13.27
C ASP A 297 -15.35 -16.50 12.40
N ALA A 298 -15.50 -16.75 11.10
CA ALA A 298 -14.41 -16.76 10.14
C ALA A 298 -14.80 -16.05 8.83
N ASP A 299 -13.80 -15.53 8.12
CA ASP A 299 -13.95 -14.85 6.84
C ASP A 299 -13.85 -15.81 5.66
N ILE A 300 -13.15 -16.95 5.83
CA ILE A 300 -12.84 -17.92 4.79
C ILE A 300 -12.62 -19.32 5.39
N ALA A 301 -12.96 -20.35 4.63
CA ALA A 301 -12.60 -21.73 4.92
C ALA A 301 -11.39 -22.15 4.07
N ILE A 302 -10.47 -22.92 4.65
CA ILE A 302 -9.28 -23.45 3.99
C ILE A 302 -9.33 -24.98 4.02
N ALA A 303 -9.29 -25.62 2.85
CA ALA A 303 -9.12 -27.05 2.72
C ALA A 303 -7.63 -27.38 2.60
N VAL A 304 -7.07 -28.17 3.52
CA VAL A 304 -5.69 -28.65 3.45
C VAL A 304 -5.68 -30.11 3.10
N ILE A 305 -5.13 -30.46 1.92
CA ILE A 305 -5.23 -31.80 1.35
C ILE A 305 -3.85 -32.46 1.30
N GLY A 306 -3.76 -33.64 1.90
CA GLY A 306 -2.54 -34.43 1.96
C GLY A 306 -2.27 -35.24 0.68
N SER A 307 -1.58 -36.37 0.82
CA SER A 307 -1.06 -37.20 -0.29
C SER A 307 -2.15 -37.69 -1.27
N SER A 308 -3.41 -37.79 -0.84
CA SER A 308 -4.52 -38.12 -1.74
C SER A 308 -4.65 -37.19 -2.94
N ALA A 309 -4.27 -35.91 -2.79
CA ALA A 309 -4.29 -34.94 -3.88
C ALA A 309 -3.39 -35.35 -5.06
N GLN A 310 -2.28 -36.04 -4.81
CA GLN A 310 -1.36 -36.52 -5.84
C GLN A 310 -1.83 -37.84 -6.47
N PHE A 311 -2.28 -38.78 -5.64
CA PHE A 311 -2.50 -40.17 -6.08
C PHE A 311 -3.96 -40.47 -6.46
N ARG A 312 -4.91 -39.68 -5.97
CA ARG A 312 -6.36 -39.79 -6.24
C ARG A 312 -6.98 -38.40 -6.39
N PRO A 313 -6.57 -37.63 -7.44
CA PRO A 313 -6.91 -36.22 -7.56
C PRO A 313 -8.41 -35.95 -7.58
N GLN A 314 -9.21 -36.71 -8.32
CA GLN A 314 -10.66 -36.53 -8.42
C GLN A 314 -11.34 -36.69 -7.06
N ASP A 315 -11.02 -37.77 -6.34
CA ASP A 315 -11.60 -38.07 -5.03
C ASP A 315 -11.18 -37.03 -3.99
N ALA A 316 -9.91 -36.64 -4.05
CA ALA A 316 -9.32 -35.72 -3.07
C ALA A 316 -9.94 -34.31 -3.11
N VAL A 317 -10.26 -33.80 -4.31
CA VAL A 317 -10.84 -32.45 -4.45
C VAL A 317 -12.36 -32.42 -4.52
N ALA A 318 -13.03 -33.57 -4.72
CA ALA A 318 -14.47 -33.64 -4.87
C ALA A 318 -15.23 -33.07 -3.66
N GLY A 319 -14.71 -33.29 -2.44
CA GLY A 319 -15.28 -32.74 -1.21
C GLY A 319 -15.17 -31.23 -1.14
N VAL A 320 -14.11 -30.63 -1.68
CA VAL A 320 -13.91 -29.17 -1.75
C VAL A 320 -14.85 -28.56 -2.79
N ILE A 321 -14.93 -29.18 -3.97
CA ILE A 321 -15.77 -28.72 -5.09
C ILE A 321 -17.26 -28.75 -4.71
N SER A 322 -17.70 -29.80 -4.00
CA SER A 322 -19.09 -29.97 -3.62
C SER A 322 -19.53 -29.23 -2.34
N ALA A 323 -18.58 -28.65 -1.59
CA ALA A 323 -18.89 -27.94 -0.36
C ALA A 323 -19.71 -26.67 -0.63
N ALA A 324 -20.88 -26.55 -0.03
CA ALA A 324 -21.72 -25.34 -0.07
C ALA A 324 -21.40 -24.41 1.11
N GLY A 325 -21.83 -23.14 1.04
CA GLY A 325 -21.72 -22.19 2.14
C GLY A 325 -21.52 -20.76 1.67
N LYS A 326 -21.71 -19.80 2.59
CA LYS A 326 -21.65 -18.36 2.33
C LYS A 326 -20.21 -17.82 2.22
N ASN A 327 -19.32 -18.32 3.09
CA ASN A 327 -17.92 -17.90 3.07
C ASN A 327 -17.16 -18.56 1.92
N PRO A 328 -16.17 -17.91 1.31
CA PRO A 328 -15.34 -18.52 0.29
C PRO A 328 -14.54 -19.70 0.82
N VAL A 329 -14.10 -20.56 -0.10
CA VAL A 329 -13.17 -21.65 0.18
C VAL A 329 -11.96 -21.53 -0.73
N CYS A 330 -10.80 -21.86 -0.20
CA CYS A 330 -9.58 -22.10 -0.97
C CYS A 330 -8.93 -23.40 -0.51
N ALA A 331 -7.94 -23.88 -1.27
CA ALA A 331 -7.26 -25.13 -0.97
C ALA A 331 -5.74 -24.96 -0.91
N PHE A 332 -5.09 -25.61 0.03
CA PHE A 332 -3.65 -25.85 0.02
C PHE A 332 -3.38 -27.34 -0.19
N LEU A 333 -2.64 -27.65 -1.25
CA LEU A 333 -2.25 -29.02 -1.58
C LEU A 333 -0.82 -29.26 -1.08
N VAL A 334 -0.70 -30.11 -0.06
CA VAL A 334 0.60 -30.36 0.59
C VAL A 334 1.61 -31.03 -0.35
N PRO A 335 1.25 -32.08 -1.15
CA PRO A 335 2.14 -32.59 -2.17
C PRO A 335 2.06 -31.79 -3.47
N GLN A 336 3.03 -31.95 -4.34
CA GLN A 336 2.88 -31.50 -5.72
C GLN A 336 1.77 -32.31 -6.40
N ALA A 337 0.69 -31.66 -6.81
CA ALA A 337 -0.53 -32.29 -7.29
C ALA A 337 -1.17 -31.47 -8.42
N ASP A 338 -0.48 -31.40 -9.57
CA ASP A 338 -0.86 -30.51 -10.68
C ASP A 338 -2.26 -30.82 -11.24
N VAL A 339 -2.66 -32.11 -11.30
CA VAL A 339 -4.00 -32.50 -11.72
C VAL A 339 -5.08 -31.98 -10.77
N SER A 340 -4.86 -32.07 -9.45
CA SER A 340 -5.78 -31.52 -8.44
C SER A 340 -5.87 -30.00 -8.51
N LEU A 341 -4.74 -29.31 -8.77
CA LEU A 341 -4.74 -27.85 -8.97
C LEU A 341 -5.58 -27.46 -10.18
N THR A 342 -5.43 -28.18 -11.30
CA THR A 342 -6.21 -27.93 -12.52
C THR A 342 -7.71 -28.16 -12.27
N LEU A 343 -8.08 -29.25 -11.62
CA LEU A 343 -9.48 -29.54 -11.28
C LEU A 343 -10.11 -28.46 -10.40
N LEU A 344 -9.39 -27.96 -9.40
CA LEU A 344 -9.87 -26.86 -8.54
C LEU A 344 -10.00 -25.56 -9.34
N ALA A 345 -9.04 -25.25 -10.20
CA ALA A 345 -9.06 -24.06 -11.07
C ALA A 345 -10.24 -24.08 -12.05
N GLU A 346 -10.57 -25.21 -12.66
CA GLU A 346 -11.72 -25.40 -13.54
C GLU A 346 -13.06 -25.12 -12.83
N HIS A 347 -13.09 -25.31 -11.51
CA HIS A 347 -14.27 -25.01 -10.66
C HIS A 347 -14.18 -23.63 -9.97
N GLY A 348 -13.22 -22.77 -10.38
CA GLY A 348 -13.06 -21.42 -9.83
C GLY A 348 -12.62 -21.38 -8.36
N ILE A 349 -11.97 -22.43 -7.87
CA ILE A 349 -11.47 -22.52 -6.50
C ILE A 349 -9.98 -22.20 -6.50
N ALA A 350 -9.60 -21.17 -5.73
CA ALA A 350 -8.20 -20.82 -5.53
C ALA A 350 -7.47 -21.96 -4.82
N ALA A 351 -6.33 -22.37 -5.39
CA ALA A 351 -5.54 -23.46 -4.84
C ALA A 351 -4.04 -23.14 -4.86
N PHE A 352 -3.36 -23.48 -3.80
CA PHE A 352 -1.99 -23.04 -3.49
C PHE A 352 -1.03 -24.23 -3.38
N ARG A 353 0.22 -24.00 -3.81
CA ARG A 353 1.30 -25.00 -3.77
C ARG A 353 2.14 -24.90 -2.49
N THR A 354 2.09 -23.76 -1.82
CA THR A 354 2.87 -23.52 -0.60
C THR A 354 1.98 -22.91 0.50
N PRO A 355 2.27 -23.18 1.77
CA PRO A 355 1.51 -22.57 2.87
C PRO A 355 1.72 -21.05 2.92
N GLU A 356 2.87 -20.56 2.44
CA GLU A 356 3.18 -19.14 2.34
C GLU A 356 2.26 -18.44 1.35
N SER A 357 2.12 -18.96 0.11
CA SER A 357 1.23 -18.35 -0.88
C SER A 357 -0.25 -18.45 -0.47
N CYS A 358 -0.64 -19.54 0.19
CA CYS A 358 -1.97 -19.69 0.77
C CYS A 358 -2.24 -18.60 1.82
N ALA A 359 -1.34 -18.43 2.78
CA ALA A 359 -1.50 -17.44 3.84
C ALA A 359 -1.46 -15.99 3.30
N ASP A 360 -0.57 -15.71 2.33
CA ASP A 360 -0.53 -14.40 1.68
C ASP A 360 -1.82 -14.09 0.91
N ALA A 361 -2.37 -15.07 0.19
CA ALA A 361 -3.64 -14.92 -0.52
C ALA A 361 -4.83 -14.68 0.43
N VAL A 362 -4.88 -15.41 1.53
CA VAL A 362 -5.90 -15.24 2.57
C VAL A 362 -5.78 -13.85 3.21
N ARG A 363 -4.56 -13.39 3.52
CA ARG A 363 -4.30 -12.04 4.01
C ARG A 363 -4.77 -11.00 2.99
N ALA A 364 -4.38 -11.16 1.73
CA ALA A 364 -4.73 -10.23 0.66
C ALA A 364 -6.25 -10.13 0.46
N TYR A 365 -6.98 -11.24 0.55
CA TYR A 365 -8.45 -11.27 0.51
C TYR A 365 -9.07 -10.56 1.72
N ILE A 366 -8.61 -10.83 2.93
CA ILE A 366 -9.11 -10.21 4.17
C ILE A 366 -8.80 -8.71 4.20
N ASP A 367 -7.65 -8.29 3.67
CA ASP A 367 -7.21 -6.90 3.64
C ASP A 367 -7.76 -6.11 2.43
N TRP A 368 -8.41 -6.79 1.48
CA TRP A 368 -9.02 -6.13 0.32
C TRP A 368 -10.11 -5.14 0.76
N ARG A 369 -10.08 -3.95 0.19
CA ARG A 369 -11.04 -2.87 0.47
C ARG A 369 -11.65 -2.36 -0.83
N ALA A 370 -12.85 -1.81 -0.74
CA ALA A 370 -13.40 -0.99 -1.82
C ALA A 370 -12.55 0.29 -1.98
N PRO A 371 -12.45 0.84 -3.19
CA PRO A 371 -11.85 2.16 -3.38
C PRO A 371 -12.55 3.17 -2.48
N ARG A 372 -11.77 3.92 -1.70
CA ARG A 372 -12.34 4.92 -0.82
C ARG A 372 -12.90 6.09 -1.63
N LEU A 373 -13.95 6.69 -1.14
CA LEU A 373 -14.43 7.96 -1.65
C LEU A 373 -13.43 9.06 -1.25
N ALA A 374 -13.27 10.08 -2.11
CA ALA A 374 -12.47 11.24 -1.76
C ALA A 374 -12.99 11.85 -0.46
N SER A 375 -12.12 11.95 0.56
CA SER A 375 -12.47 12.59 1.81
C SER A 375 -12.39 14.10 1.65
N ASP A 376 -13.40 14.82 2.16
CA ASP A 376 -13.40 16.27 2.17
C ASP A 376 -12.39 16.77 3.23
N CYS A 377 -11.56 17.73 2.86
CA CYS A 377 -10.66 18.40 3.80
C CYS A 377 -11.39 19.40 4.72
N GLY A 378 -12.66 19.68 4.48
CA GLY A 378 -13.42 20.70 5.18
C GLY A 378 -12.85 22.11 4.97
N ASP A 379 -13.29 23.06 5.80
CA ASP A 379 -12.74 24.43 5.75
C ASP A 379 -11.34 24.48 6.38
N ILE A 380 -10.36 24.83 5.55
CA ILE A 380 -8.94 25.02 5.93
C ILE A 380 -8.48 26.46 5.75
N SER A 381 -9.41 27.40 5.55
CA SER A 381 -9.08 28.82 5.25
C SER A 381 -8.24 29.46 6.35
N ALA A 382 -8.57 29.20 7.61
CA ALA A 382 -7.81 29.70 8.76
C ALA A 382 -6.39 29.13 8.81
N ALA A 383 -6.21 27.82 8.57
CA ALA A 383 -4.89 27.18 8.52
C ALA A 383 -4.07 27.70 7.33
N ARG A 384 -4.69 27.87 6.16
CA ARG A 384 -4.04 28.45 4.98
C ARG A 384 -3.52 29.86 5.21
N ALA A 385 -4.28 30.70 5.92
CA ALA A 385 -3.88 32.05 6.25
C ALA A 385 -2.65 32.12 7.20
N LEU A 386 -2.42 31.06 7.97
CA LEU A 386 -1.28 30.96 8.90
C LEU A 386 -0.04 30.31 8.28
N LEU A 387 -0.15 29.78 7.07
CA LEU A 387 0.92 28.97 6.46
C LEU A 387 2.23 29.73 6.31
N ASP A 388 2.18 31.00 5.89
CA ASP A 388 3.39 31.82 5.69
C ASP A 388 4.10 32.19 7.01
N ALA A 389 3.37 32.22 8.12
CA ALA A 389 3.92 32.46 9.45
C ALA A 389 4.40 31.19 10.16
N ALA A 390 4.15 29.99 9.59
CA ALA A 390 4.49 28.70 10.19
C ALA A 390 5.95 28.29 9.91
N ILE A 391 6.92 29.14 10.32
CA ILE A 391 8.35 28.94 10.11
C ILE A 391 9.08 28.33 11.32
N ASP A 392 8.41 28.23 12.46
CA ASP A 392 8.93 27.69 13.72
C ASP A 392 7.84 26.90 14.47
N GLU A 393 8.17 26.38 15.65
CA GLU A 393 7.21 25.60 16.46
C GLU A 393 5.95 26.39 16.80
N THR A 394 6.05 27.67 17.09
CA THR A 394 4.88 28.53 17.43
C THR A 394 3.93 28.63 16.25
N GLY A 395 4.48 28.90 15.07
CA GLY A 395 3.71 28.96 13.83
C GLY A 395 3.07 27.62 13.46
N ALA A 396 3.83 26.52 13.58
CA ALA A 396 3.30 25.17 13.36
C ALA A 396 2.11 24.84 14.29
N ARG A 397 2.26 25.14 15.59
CA ARG A 397 1.20 24.96 16.60
C ARG A 397 -0.06 25.76 16.28
N ASN A 398 0.09 27.02 15.91
CA ASN A 398 -1.03 27.89 15.52
C ASN A 398 -1.78 27.33 14.29
N LEU A 399 -1.03 26.82 13.30
CA LEU A 399 -1.62 26.20 12.13
C LEU A 399 -2.36 24.91 12.50
N PHE A 400 -1.78 24.05 13.34
CA PHE A 400 -2.44 22.81 13.78
C PHE A 400 -3.67 23.10 14.65
N ALA A 401 -3.64 24.15 15.49
CA ALA A 401 -4.79 24.60 16.23
C ALA A 401 -5.93 25.08 15.30
N ALA A 402 -5.59 25.77 14.21
CA ALA A 402 -6.56 26.20 13.20
C ALA A 402 -7.18 25.01 12.42
N LEU A 403 -6.50 23.86 12.37
CA LEU A 403 -7.07 22.60 11.86
C LEU A 403 -7.97 21.89 12.87
N GLY A 404 -7.97 22.33 14.14
CA GLY A 404 -8.79 21.75 15.21
C GLY A 404 -8.04 20.87 16.20
N ILE A 405 -6.69 20.89 16.22
CA ILE A 405 -5.89 20.16 17.21
C ILE A 405 -5.64 21.05 18.41
N ALA A 406 -6.11 20.63 19.60
CA ALA A 406 -5.96 21.43 20.81
C ALA A 406 -4.49 21.66 21.17
N ASP A 407 -4.15 22.92 21.50
CA ASP A 407 -2.84 23.31 21.99
C ASP A 407 -2.96 23.95 23.38
N GLY A 408 -2.09 23.54 24.30
CA GLY A 408 -2.01 24.08 25.64
C GLY A 408 -0.72 24.89 25.90
N ALA A 409 0.10 25.13 24.88
CA ALA A 409 1.30 25.95 25.02
C ALA A 409 0.97 27.43 24.88
N VAL A 410 1.67 28.26 25.62
CA VAL A 410 1.55 29.73 25.55
C VAL A 410 2.92 30.36 25.36
N SER A 411 2.98 31.41 24.56
CA SER A 411 4.19 32.24 24.46
C SER A 411 4.46 32.97 25.77
N VAL A 412 5.71 32.96 26.20
CA VAL A 412 6.13 33.62 27.45
C VAL A 412 7.32 34.53 27.17
N ASP A 413 7.34 35.66 27.88
CA ASP A 413 8.41 36.66 27.81
C ASP A 413 8.94 36.95 29.23
N LEU A 414 10.23 37.29 29.32
CA LEU A 414 10.86 37.69 30.59
C LEU A 414 10.22 38.93 31.23
N ALA A 415 9.58 39.78 30.41
CA ALA A 415 8.95 41.01 30.90
C ALA A 415 7.51 40.81 31.42
N CYS A 416 6.81 39.76 30.94
CA CYS A 416 5.42 39.49 31.30
C CYS A 416 5.09 38.00 31.16
N LEU A 417 4.80 37.34 32.29
CA LEU A 417 4.36 35.95 32.30
C LEU A 417 2.83 35.87 32.43
N PRO A 418 2.14 35.07 31.62
CA PRO A 418 0.74 34.76 31.84
C PRO A 418 0.57 33.85 33.07
N ALA A 419 -0.66 33.76 33.59
CA ALA A 419 -0.96 32.75 34.63
C ALA A 419 -0.75 31.35 34.09
N LEU A 420 0.13 30.55 34.72
CA LEU A 420 0.50 29.20 34.31
C LEU A 420 0.14 28.17 35.40
N ALA A 421 -0.36 27.04 34.99
CA ALA A 421 -0.55 25.87 35.86
C ALA A 421 0.77 25.08 35.98
N TYR A 422 1.48 25.24 37.06
CA TYR A 422 2.73 24.52 37.33
C TYR A 422 2.50 23.06 37.77
N PRO A 423 3.44 22.14 37.50
CA PRO A 423 4.72 22.35 36.80
C PRO A 423 4.56 22.54 35.29
N VAL A 424 5.52 23.25 34.67
CA VAL A 424 5.52 23.53 33.24
C VAL A 424 6.78 22.98 32.55
N ALA A 425 6.67 22.76 31.23
CA ALA A 425 7.78 22.62 30.31
C ALA A 425 8.09 23.97 29.66
N LEU A 426 9.35 24.36 29.62
CA LEU A 426 9.86 25.52 28.89
C LEU A 426 10.58 25.07 27.63
N LYS A 427 10.29 25.73 26.51
CA LYS A 427 10.96 25.51 25.23
C LYS A 427 11.45 26.81 24.63
N GLY A 428 12.68 26.80 24.12
CA GLY A 428 13.21 27.84 23.26
C GLY A 428 12.66 27.68 21.82
N VAL A 429 12.02 28.72 21.30
CA VAL A 429 11.54 28.76 19.92
C VAL A 429 12.72 29.06 18.98
N SER A 430 12.89 28.23 17.95
CA SER A 430 13.97 28.37 16.99
C SER A 430 13.56 27.78 15.63
N SER A 431 13.95 28.43 14.55
CA SER A 431 13.86 27.90 13.18
C SER A 431 15.12 27.14 12.74
N THR A 432 16.18 27.15 13.57
CA THR A 432 17.50 26.58 13.20
C THR A 432 17.93 25.39 14.07
N ILE A 433 17.33 25.21 15.24
CA ILE A 433 17.66 24.11 16.16
C ILE A 433 16.71 22.93 15.89
N ALA A 434 17.23 21.88 15.23
CA ALA A 434 16.47 20.68 14.92
C ALA A 434 16.25 19.77 16.16
N HIS A 435 17.31 19.56 17.00
CA HIS A 435 17.25 18.69 18.18
C HIS A 435 17.29 19.53 19.47
N LYS A 436 16.12 20.05 19.85
CA LYS A 436 15.98 21.01 20.96
C LYS A 436 16.45 20.45 22.30
N THR A 437 16.20 19.17 22.58
CA THR A 437 16.60 18.53 23.84
C THR A 437 18.12 18.43 23.97
N GLU A 438 18.81 17.99 22.92
CA GLU A 438 20.28 17.88 22.89
C GLU A 438 20.95 19.25 22.95
N ALA A 439 20.37 20.24 22.27
CA ALA A 439 20.82 21.62 22.34
C ALA A 439 20.52 22.31 23.67
N GLY A 440 19.75 21.64 24.56
CA GLY A 440 19.30 22.19 25.84
C GLY A 440 18.29 23.33 25.69
N ALA A 441 17.56 23.36 24.59
CA ALA A 441 16.47 24.29 24.36
C ALA A 441 15.13 23.84 24.97
N VAL A 442 15.15 22.79 25.80
CA VAL A 442 13.99 22.26 26.54
C VAL A 442 14.36 22.08 28.01
N ARG A 443 13.48 22.56 28.91
CA ARG A 443 13.56 22.30 30.36
C ARG A 443 12.19 21.83 30.86
N LEU A 444 12.14 20.65 31.48
CA LEU A 444 10.91 20.03 31.98
C LEU A 444 10.76 20.20 33.50
N ASN A 445 9.54 20.04 34.00
CA ASN A 445 9.20 20.01 35.42
C ASN A 445 9.58 21.30 36.19
N ILE A 446 9.42 22.45 35.57
CA ILE A 446 9.64 23.75 36.24
C ILE A 446 8.48 23.98 37.20
N ALA A 447 8.80 24.08 38.51
CA ALA A 447 7.83 23.99 39.58
C ALA A 447 7.10 25.31 39.91
N ASN A 448 7.69 26.45 39.54
CA ASN A 448 7.16 27.78 39.89
C ASN A 448 7.72 28.87 38.96
N GLU A 449 7.22 30.09 39.11
CA GLU A 449 7.57 31.26 38.30
C GLU A 449 9.05 31.67 38.42
N ALA A 450 9.60 31.60 39.64
CA ALA A 450 11.00 31.98 39.85
C ALA A 450 11.95 31.04 39.09
N ASP A 451 11.69 29.72 39.13
CA ASP A 451 12.47 28.71 38.40
C ASP A 451 12.28 28.88 36.87
N LEU A 452 11.10 29.31 36.42
CA LEU A 452 10.81 29.58 35.02
C LEU A 452 11.66 30.74 34.49
N LEU A 453 11.66 31.88 35.22
CA LEU A 453 12.46 33.06 34.87
C LEU A 453 13.97 32.74 34.88
N ALA A 454 14.44 31.98 35.86
CA ALA A 454 15.84 31.53 35.90
C ALA A 454 16.20 30.64 34.69
N ALA A 455 15.33 29.69 34.34
CA ALA A 455 15.52 28.79 33.19
C ALA A 455 15.51 29.57 31.85
N MET A 456 14.60 30.54 31.68
CA MET A 456 14.56 31.41 30.49
C MET A 456 15.84 32.24 30.36
N THR A 457 16.33 32.81 31.46
CA THR A 457 17.56 33.61 31.48
C THR A 457 18.78 32.76 31.13
N GLU A 458 18.92 31.58 31.74
CA GLU A 458 19.98 30.62 31.43
C GLU A 458 19.97 30.20 29.98
N MET A 459 18.79 29.79 29.47
CA MET A 459 18.63 29.34 28.10
C MET A 459 18.95 30.43 27.08
N ARG A 460 18.51 31.67 27.33
CA ARG A 460 18.84 32.83 26.50
C ARG A 460 20.33 33.17 26.52
N SER A 461 20.96 33.07 27.68
CA SER A 461 22.42 33.30 27.80
C SER A 461 23.22 32.24 27.02
N ARG A 462 22.78 31.00 27.02
CA ARG A 462 23.48 29.90 26.37
C ARG A 462 23.25 29.85 24.86
N LEU A 463 22.02 30.02 24.40
CA LEU A 463 21.63 29.86 22.99
C LEU A 463 21.63 31.17 22.21
N GLY A 464 21.61 32.32 22.90
CA GLY A 464 21.72 33.65 22.30
C GLY A 464 20.69 33.90 21.20
N GLY A 465 21.15 34.34 20.05
CA GLY A 465 20.32 34.63 18.88
C GLY A 465 19.78 33.42 18.14
N GLN A 466 20.07 32.18 18.58
CA GLN A 466 19.51 30.98 17.97
C GLN A 466 18.04 30.75 18.37
N ILE A 467 17.58 31.40 19.46
CA ILE A 467 16.17 31.35 19.88
C ILE A 467 15.51 32.72 19.71
N THR A 468 14.32 32.72 19.14
CA THR A 468 13.49 33.91 18.87
C THR A 468 12.52 34.22 19.99
N GLY A 469 12.16 33.23 20.80
CA GLY A 469 11.17 33.34 21.88
C GLY A 469 11.16 32.11 22.78
N PHE A 470 10.15 32.05 23.66
CA PHE A 470 9.93 30.92 24.54
C PHE A 470 8.44 30.49 24.50
N LEU A 471 8.24 29.18 24.66
CA LEU A 471 6.93 28.58 24.91
C LEU A 471 6.94 27.92 26.28
N ALA A 472 5.90 28.15 27.08
CA ALA A 472 5.64 27.42 28.30
C ALA A 472 4.35 26.60 28.15
N GLN A 473 4.38 25.37 28.62
CA GLN A 473 3.26 24.44 28.54
C GLN A 473 3.12 23.68 29.85
N PRO A 474 1.92 23.59 30.45
CA PRO A 474 1.69 22.73 31.61
C PRO A 474 2.12 21.29 31.33
N MET A 475 2.78 20.67 32.30
CA MET A 475 3.21 19.29 32.17
C MET A 475 1.98 18.36 32.08
N ALA A 476 1.81 17.69 30.94
CA ALA A 476 0.76 16.71 30.75
C ALA A 476 1.26 15.30 31.14
N ARG A 477 0.44 14.57 31.90
CA ARG A 477 0.67 13.17 32.24
C ARG A 477 -0.46 12.33 31.66
N GLY A 478 -0.22 11.77 30.49
CA GLY A 478 -1.19 10.92 29.80
C GLY A 478 -1.10 9.45 30.17
N VAL A 479 -1.97 8.65 29.55
CA VAL A 479 -2.00 7.20 29.65
C VAL A 479 -1.28 6.52 28.48
N GLY A 480 -0.82 7.31 27.50
CA GLY A 480 -0.05 6.87 26.34
C GLY A 480 0.49 8.06 25.55
N GLU A 481 1.45 7.77 24.69
CA GLU A 481 2.05 8.74 23.78
C GLU A 481 1.92 8.23 22.34
N ALA A 482 1.59 9.11 21.42
CA ALA A 482 1.49 8.83 20.00
C ALA A 482 2.41 9.78 19.19
N ILE A 483 2.76 9.37 17.99
CA ILE A 483 3.42 10.21 16.99
C ILE A 483 2.46 10.38 15.83
N LEU A 484 2.19 11.61 15.43
CA LEU A 484 1.48 11.94 14.22
C LEU A 484 2.49 12.49 13.22
N GLY A 485 2.58 11.85 12.06
CA GLY A 485 3.42 12.28 10.94
C GLY A 485 2.57 12.59 9.71
N TYR A 486 2.98 13.57 8.95
CA TYR A 486 2.44 13.87 7.62
C TYR A 486 3.61 14.04 6.66
N ARG A 487 3.50 13.46 5.48
CA ARG A 487 4.47 13.66 4.41
C ARG A 487 3.78 13.61 3.05
N ARG A 488 4.28 14.41 2.12
CA ARG A 488 3.94 14.30 0.70
C ARG A 488 4.92 13.36 0.04
N ASP A 489 4.50 12.10 -0.13
CA ASP A 489 5.32 11.09 -0.82
C ASP A 489 5.46 11.43 -2.29
N ALA A 490 6.66 11.24 -2.84
CA ALA A 490 6.98 11.63 -4.21
C ALA A 490 6.24 10.83 -5.29
N LEU A 491 5.78 9.60 -4.97
CA LEU A 491 5.09 8.72 -5.93
C LEU A 491 3.57 8.78 -5.77
N VAL A 492 3.07 8.73 -4.54
CA VAL A 492 1.65 8.52 -4.28
C VAL A 492 0.97 9.73 -3.64
N GLY A 493 1.71 10.80 -3.37
CA GLY A 493 1.14 12.04 -2.81
C GLY A 493 1.03 12.03 -1.27
N PRO A 494 0.06 12.75 -0.70
CA PRO A 494 0.01 13.00 0.74
C PRO A 494 -0.35 11.75 1.54
N VAL A 495 0.45 11.46 2.58
CA VAL A 495 0.20 10.38 3.54
C VAL A 495 0.21 10.92 4.97
N VAL A 496 -0.61 10.36 5.82
CA VAL A 496 -0.61 10.57 7.27
C VAL A 496 -0.19 9.28 7.96
N ALA A 497 0.63 9.42 8.98
CA ALA A 497 1.14 8.34 9.80
C ALA A 497 0.69 8.50 11.25
N LEU A 498 0.39 7.38 11.90
CA LEU A 498 0.18 7.29 13.34
C LEU A 498 1.07 6.19 13.89
N GLY A 499 1.87 6.51 14.89
CA GLY A 499 2.74 5.56 15.58
C GLY A 499 2.62 5.65 17.09
N ALA A 500 3.19 4.65 17.79
CA ALA A 500 3.39 4.75 19.22
C ALA A 500 4.53 5.75 19.52
N GLY A 501 4.31 6.68 20.43
CA GLY A 501 5.31 7.61 20.92
C GLY A 501 6.19 7.01 22.03
N GLY A 502 7.10 7.85 22.53
CA GLY A 502 8.01 7.50 23.61
C GLY A 502 9.45 7.23 23.15
N VAL A 503 10.35 7.05 24.11
CA VAL A 503 11.81 6.95 23.89
C VAL A 503 12.22 5.79 22.97
N LEU A 504 11.39 4.76 22.84
CA LEU A 504 11.66 3.58 22.03
C LEU A 504 10.88 3.55 20.70
N ALA A 505 10.21 4.64 20.34
CA ALA A 505 9.38 4.71 19.14
C ALA A 505 10.14 4.36 17.87
N GLU A 506 11.36 4.87 17.70
CA GLU A 506 12.23 4.60 16.56
C GLU A 506 12.70 3.13 16.50
N VAL A 507 12.84 2.49 17.66
CA VAL A 507 13.30 1.10 17.75
C VAL A 507 12.19 0.11 17.35
N TYR A 508 10.96 0.37 17.80
CA TYR A 508 9.84 -0.54 17.53
C TYR A 508 9.21 -0.31 16.15
N ALA A 509 9.37 0.87 15.55
CA ALA A 509 8.82 1.25 14.25
C ALA A 509 7.34 0.85 14.06
N ASP A 510 6.56 0.88 15.16
CA ASP A 510 5.15 0.51 15.18
C ASP A 510 4.30 1.69 14.68
N MET A 511 4.19 1.79 13.37
CA MET A 511 3.58 2.91 12.66
C MET A 511 2.64 2.42 11.56
N VAL A 512 1.51 3.07 11.43
CA VAL A 512 0.47 2.81 10.40
C VAL A 512 0.34 4.04 9.51
N LEU A 513 0.32 3.83 8.19
CA LEU A 513 0.16 4.88 7.20
C LEU A 513 -1.20 4.76 6.48
N ARG A 514 -1.77 5.93 6.13
CA ARG A 514 -2.93 6.05 5.24
C ARG A 514 -2.72 7.22 4.26
N MET A 515 -3.38 7.14 3.11
CA MET A 515 -3.46 8.30 2.22
C MET A 515 -4.25 9.42 2.91
N ALA A 516 -3.72 10.64 2.88
CA ALA A 516 -4.39 11.81 3.46
C ALA A 516 -5.28 12.51 2.39
N PRO A 517 -6.40 13.12 2.81
CA PRO A 517 -6.98 13.16 4.13
C PRO A 517 -7.68 11.86 4.53
N VAL A 518 -7.78 11.55 5.83
CA VAL A 518 -8.50 10.39 6.36
C VAL A 518 -9.82 10.79 7.01
N THR A 519 -10.78 9.88 7.01
CA THR A 519 -12.02 10.00 7.79
C THR A 519 -11.78 9.65 9.26
N GLU A 520 -12.71 10.03 10.16
CA GLU A 520 -12.65 9.63 11.58
C GLU A 520 -12.68 8.10 11.75
N ALA A 521 -13.41 7.39 10.89
CA ALA A 521 -13.46 5.94 10.92
C ALA A 521 -12.08 5.33 10.56
N GLU A 522 -11.43 5.80 9.51
CA GLU A 522 -10.07 5.38 9.13
C GLU A 522 -9.05 5.74 10.21
N ALA A 523 -9.15 6.94 10.80
CA ALA A 523 -8.28 7.35 11.90
C ALA A 523 -8.46 6.45 13.13
N MET A 524 -9.69 6.05 13.45
CA MET A 524 -9.96 5.09 14.53
C MET A 524 -9.37 3.70 14.20
N GLU A 525 -9.46 3.24 12.95
CA GLU A 525 -8.77 2.00 12.52
C GLU A 525 -7.26 2.12 12.77
N MET A 526 -6.63 3.24 12.38
CA MET A 526 -5.20 3.47 12.65
C MET A 526 -4.87 3.38 14.13
N VAL A 527 -5.68 4.01 15.01
CA VAL A 527 -5.52 3.95 16.47
C VAL A 527 -5.61 2.51 17.00
N MET A 528 -6.46 1.69 16.41
CA MET A 528 -6.61 0.29 16.80
C MET A 528 -5.51 -0.62 16.25
N GLU A 529 -4.93 -0.30 15.10
CA GLU A 529 -3.86 -1.07 14.46
C GLU A 529 -2.51 -0.88 15.16
N VAL A 530 -2.18 0.32 15.69
CA VAL A 530 -0.90 0.59 16.38
C VAL A 530 -0.81 -0.19 17.68
N LYS A 531 0.08 -1.18 17.75
CA LYS A 531 0.20 -2.10 18.91
C LYS A 531 0.67 -1.40 20.18
N GLY A 532 1.60 -0.47 20.06
CA GLY A 532 2.15 0.30 21.18
C GLY A 532 1.14 1.22 21.86
N LEU A 533 -0.02 1.48 21.26
CA LEU A 533 -1.14 2.16 21.92
C LEU A 533 -2.02 1.23 22.78
N ALA A 534 -1.64 -0.05 22.96
CA ALA A 534 -2.36 -0.97 23.84
C ALA A 534 -2.56 -0.45 25.28
N PRO A 535 -1.60 0.21 25.94
CA PRO A 535 -1.82 0.83 27.25
C PRO A 535 -2.99 1.82 27.23
N ALA A 536 -3.06 2.69 26.21
CA ALA A 536 -4.16 3.66 26.07
C ALA A 536 -5.52 3.00 25.79
N ARG A 537 -5.54 1.75 25.31
CA ARG A 537 -6.77 0.94 25.18
C ARG A 537 -7.24 0.30 26.47
N GLY A 538 -6.51 0.49 27.59
CA GLY A 538 -6.84 -0.08 28.90
C GLY A 538 -6.29 -1.50 29.11
N PHE A 539 -5.17 -1.84 28.46
CA PHE A 539 -4.52 -3.14 28.59
C PHE A 539 -4.16 -3.44 30.05
N ARG A 540 -4.48 -4.65 30.54
CA ARG A 540 -4.25 -5.10 31.91
C ARG A 540 -4.86 -4.20 33.01
N GLY A 541 -6.01 -3.55 32.70
CA GLY A 541 -6.70 -2.71 33.69
C GLY A 541 -6.14 -1.30 33.85
N LEU A 542 -5.24 -0.87 32.97
CA LEU A 542 -4.78 0.52 32.93
C LEU A 542 -5.94 1.47 32.60
N PRO A 543 -5.92 2.74 33.05
CA PRO A 543 -6.90 3.73 32.64
C PRO A 543 -6.97 3.83 31.12
N LYS A 544 -8.19 3.91 30.58
CA LYS A 544 -8.39 4.11 29.16
C LYS A 544 -8.07 5.55 28.75
N GLY A 545 -7.39 5.68 27.63
CA GLY A 545 -7.11 6.96 26.99
C GLY A 545 -8.27 7.43 26.13
N ASP A 546 -8.26 8.71 25.80
CA ASP A 546 -9.23 9.36 24.90
C ASP A 546 -8.88 9.07 23.43
N LEU A 547 -9.17 7.83 23.01
CA LEU A 547 -8.88 7.36 21.65
C LEU A 547 -9.73 8.10 20.60
N ALA A 548 -10.92 8.56 20.98
CA ALA A 548 -11.76 9.34 20.08
C ALA A 548 -11.12 10.71 19.78
N ALA A 549 -10.61 11.38 20.81
CA ALA A 549 -9.87 12.62 20.63
C ALA A 549 -8.58 12.43 19.81
N LEU A 550 -7.89 11.30 19.99
CA LEU A 550 -6.72 10.96 19.17
C LEU A 550 -7.12 10.76 17.70
N ALA A 551 -8.20 10.04 17.41
CA ALA A 551 -8.70 9.85 16.06
C ALA A 551 -9.12 11.18 15.41
N CYS A 552 -9.81 12.06 16.16
CA CYS A 552 -10.13 13.41 15.69
C CYS A 552 -8.86 14.23 15.37
N ALA A 553 -7.81 14.13 16.20
CA ALA A 553 -6.54 14.82 15.95
C ALA A 553 -5.85 14.29 14.68
N VAL A 554 -5.84 12.98 14.45
CA VAL A 554 -5.31 12.36 13.21
C VAL A 554 -6.09 12.87 11.99
N THR A 555 -7.41 12.88 12.06
CA THR A 555 -8.28 13.40 10.99
C THR A 555 -7.99 14.86 10.69
N ALA A 556 -7.92 15.71 11.73
CA ALA A 556 -7.60 17.12 11.60
C ALA A 556 -6.21 17.33 10.97
N PHE A 557 -5.20 16.60 11.47
CA PHE A 557 -3.82 16.68 10.97
C PHE A 557 -3.71 16.24 9.50
N SER A 558 -4.47 15.24 9.09
CA SER A 558 -4.49 14.75 7.71
C SER A 558 -4.98 15.78 6.68
N ARG A 559 -5.72 16.82 7.12
CA ARG A 559 -6.17 17.93 6.27
C ARG A 559 -5.04 18.79 5.72
N LEU A 560 -3.81 18.64 6.24
CA LEU A 560 -2.60 19.22 5.65
C LEU A 560 -2.44 18.82 4.17
N ALA A 561 -3.06 17.74 3.72
CA ALA A 561 -3.09 17.32 2.31
C ALA A 561 -3.58 18.42 1.35
N ALA A 562 -4.47 19.30 1.80
CA ALA A 562 -5.00 20.42 1.02
C ALA A 562 -4.06 21.66 0.98
N LEU A 563 -2.96 21.66 1.75
CA LEU A 563 -1.93 22.69 1.73
C LEU A 563 -0.75 22.18 0.89
N ALA A 564 -0.72 22.55 -0.40
CA ALA A 564 0.24 21.99 -1.37
C ALA A 564 1.70 22.23 -0.98
N ASP A 565 1.99 23.37 -0.33
CA ASP A 565 3.33 23.78 0.08
C ASP A 565 3.84 23.03 1.34
N VAL A 566 2.99 22.27 2.04
CA VAL A 566 3.42 21.45 3.17
C VAL A 566 3.99 20.14 2.64
N VAL A 567 5.28 19.94 2.89
CA VAL A 567 6.03 18.73 2.50
C VAL A 567 6.05 17.70 3.61
N GLU A 568 6.28 18.17 4.85
CA GLU A 568 6.38 17.32 6.04
C GLU A 568 5.82 18.05 7.27
N ALA A 569 5.21 17.31 8.16
CA ALA A 569 4.79 17.81 9.46
C ALA A 569 4.79 16.68 10.50
N GLU A 570 5.05 17.03 11.76
CA GLU A 570 5.12 16.06 12.85
C GLU A 570 4.59 16.65 14.15
N ILE A 571 3.87 15.83 14.91
CA ILE A 571 3.57 16.05 16.33
C ILE A 571 4.17 14.88 17.11
N ASN A 572 5.20 15.16 17.94
CA ASN A 572 5.95 14.12 18.65
C ASN A 572 6.47 14.61 20.00
N PRO A 573 5.88 14.15 21.17
CA PRO A 573 4.70 13.29 21.22
C PRO A 573 3.37 14.04 21.19
N MET A 574 2.32 13.35 20.78
CA MET A 574 0.94 13.62 21.12
C MET A 574 0.58 12.81 22.37
N ILE A 575 0.32 13.46 23.48
CA ILE A 575 0.01 12.82 24.75
C ILE A 575 -1.48 12.47 24.81
N VAL A 576 -1.80 11.20 24.98
CA VAL A 576 -3.18 10.72 25.09
C VAL A 576 -3.62 10.80 26.54
N MET A 577 -4.56 11.66 26.84
CA MET A 577 -5.10 11.86 28.18
C MET A 577 -6.16 10.80 28.52
N PRO A 578 -6.56 10.64 29.79
CA PRO A 578 -7.69 9.79 30.16
C PRO A 578 -8.97 10.16 29.39
N VAL A 579 -9.89 9.20 29.22
CA VAL A 579 -11.18 9.40 28.52
C VAL A 579 -11.87 10.71 28.93
N GLY A 580 -12.28 11.50 27.93
CA GLY A 580 -12.96 12.80 28.12
C GLY A 580 -12.02 13.97 28.42
N GLN A 581 -10.69 13.75 28.48
CA GLN A 581 -9.71 14.81 28.71
C GLN A 581 -8.92 15.19 27.45
N GLY A 582 -9.20 14.54 26.33
CA GLY A 582 -8.63 14.87 25.03
C GLY A 582 -7.20 14.36 24.81
N VAL A 583 -6.48 15.07 23.96
CA VAL A 583 -5.06 14.87 23.65
C VAL A 583 -4.29 16.18 23.81
N VAL A 584 -2.97 16.08 24.07
CA VAL A 584 -2.11 17.27 24.25
C VAL A 584 -0.93 17.17 23.29
N MET A 585 -0.78 18.15 22.42
CA MET A 585 0.38 18.29 21.53
C MET A 585 1.58 18.77 22.35
N ALA A 586 2.61 17.94 22.48
CA ALA A 586 3.80 18.32 23.25
C ALA A 586 4.83 19.03 22.38
N ASP A 587 5.13 18.56 21.17
CA ASP A 587 6.02 19.23 20.23
C ASP A 587 5.42 19.24 18.81
N ALA A 588 5.83 20.20 17.98
CA ALA A 588 5.30 20.41 16.64
C ALA A 588 6.40 20.83 15.67
N LEU A 589 6.40 20.22 14.50
CA LEU A 589 7.28 20.54 13.38
C LEU A 589 6.43 20.69 12.10
N LEU A 590 6.80 21.66 11.26
CA LEU A 590 6.25 21.83 9.92
C LEU A 590 7.38 22.22 8.96
N VAL A 591 7.45 21.52 7.82
CA VAL A 591 8.41 21.79 6.74
C VAL A 591 7.64 22.15 5.47
N ARG A 592 8.04 23.23 4.82
CA ARG A 592 7.47 23.72 3.55
C ARG A 592 8.44 23.52 2.40
N SER A 593 7.90 23.45 1.16
CA SER A 593 8.68 23.46 -0.09
C SER A 593 9.28 24.82 -0.38
#